data_9c8532ddf763b28b7d0933ec7844f2f7
#
_entry.id   9c8532ddf763b28b7d0933ec7844f2f7
#
_cell.length_a   1.000
_cell.length_b   1.000
_cell.length_c   1.000
_cell.angle_alpha   90.00
_cell.angle_beta   90.00
_cell.angle_gamma   90.00
#
_symmetry.space_group_name_H-M   'P 1'
#
loop_
_entity.id
_entity.type
_entity.pdbx_description
1 polymer ?
#
loop_
_entity_poly.entity_id
_entity_poly.type
_entity_poly.pdbx_seq_one_letter_code
_entity_poly.pdbx_strand_id
1 'polypeptide(L)'
;MIFNKQWIDEWVENNLSAEQLSDMITMAGLEVDSISPVADNFDKVVVGKVLECVPHPDSDHMHVTKVDVGNGQVFQIVCGAHNCREGLKVCCSLIGAHVNGITIKKAKLRGVESNMTLDRKSGSAGMPRPI
;
A
#
# COMPACT_ATOMS: atom_id res chain seq x y z
N MET A 1 10.60 -24.40 -4.27
CA MET A 1 9.51 -24.28 -3.27
C MET A 1 9.70 -22.99 -2.51
N ILE A 2 8.66 -22.20 -2.32
CA ILE A 2 8.73 -20.87 -1.69
C ILE A 2 7.94 -20.93 -0.37
N PHE A 3 8.54 -20.47 0.71
CA PHE A 3 7.90 -20.37 2.01
C PHE A 3 7.94 -18.92 2.52
N ASN A 4 6.90 -18.52 3.24
CA ASN A 4 6.86 -17.27 3.98
C ASN A 4 7.31 -17.55 5.42
N LYS A 5 8.24 -16.73 5.95
CA LYS A 5 8.74 -16.89 7.32
C LYS A 5 7.63 -16.79 8.36
N GLN A 6 6.68 -15.85 8.21
CA GLN A 6 5.56 -15.72 9.15
C GLN A 6 4.72 -17.00 9.22
N TRP A 7 4.55 -17.68 8.09
CA TRP A 7 3.83 -18.94 8.04
C TRP A 7 4.58 -20.07 8.77
N ILE A 8 5.91 -20.10 8.65
CA ILE A 8 6.73 -21.03 9.43
C ILE A 8 6.61 -20.73 10.94
N ASP A 9 6.61 -19.48 11.32
CA ASP A 9 6.51 -19.01 12.72
C ASP A 9 5.16 -19.40 13.37
N GLU A 10 4.11 -19.61 12.59
CA GLU A 10 2.82 -20.15 13.10
C GLU A 10 2.91 -21.61 13.55
N TRP A 11 3.84 -22.37 13.00
CA TRP A 11 4.01 -23.80 13.30
C TRP A 11 5.12 -24.07 14.31
N VAL A 12 6.12 -23.19 14.34
CA VAL A 12 7.31 -23.38 15.18
C VAL A 12 7.67 -22.06 15.85
N GLU A 13 7.59 -22.01 17.17
CA GLU A 13 8.07 -20.86 17.93
C GLU A 13 9.59 -20.68 17.73
N ASN A 14 9.98 -19.61 17.12
CA ASN A 14 11.38 -19.24 16.97
C ASN A 14 11.53 -17.71 16.97
N ASN A 15 12.67 -17.24 17.48
CA ASN A 15 13.04 -15.84 17.52
C ASN A 15 14.18 -15.53 16.54
N LEU A 16 14.34 -16.36 15.51
CA LEU A 16 15.42 -16.23 14.53
C LEU A 16 15.06 -15.17 13.47
N SER A 17 16.07 -14.45 13.00
CA SER A 17 15.91 -13.65 11.78
C SER A 17 15.75 -14.56 10.55
N ALA A 18 15.32 -14.00 9.42
CA ALA A 18 15.18 -14.77 8.17
C ALA A 18 16.53 -15.36 7.73
N GLU A 19 17.61 -14.61 7.88
CA GLU A 19 18.98 -15.05 7.57
C GLU A 19 19.44 -16.17 8.47
N GLN A 20 19.25 -16.05 9.78
CA GLN A 20 19.61 -17.08 10.75
C GLN A 20 18.82 -18.37 10.52
N LEU A 21 17.54 -18.26 10.20
CA LEU A 21 16.69 -19.39 9.87
C LEU A 21 17.16 -20.08 8.58
N SER A 22 17.49 -19.29 7.56
CA SER A 22 18.03 -19.79 6.28
C SER A 22 19.33 -20.58 6.48
N ASP A 23 20.27 -20.04 7.25
CA ASP A 23 21.55 -20.69 7.54
C ASP A 23 21.32 -22.03 8.27
N MET A 24 20.42 -22.03 9.25
CA MET A 24 20.11 -23.21 10.05
C MET A 24 19.45 -24.31 9.19
N ILE A 25 18.51 -23.95 8.34
CA ILE A 25 17.85 -24.88 7.40
C ILE A 25 18.85 -25.45 6.41
N THR A 26 19.71 -24.61 5.85
CA THR A 26 20.74 -25.02 4.89
C THR A 26 21.72 -25.98 5.53
N MET A 27 22.18 -25.70 6.73
CA MET A 27 23.08 -26.57 7.50
C MET A 27 22.42 -27.89 7.89
N ALA A 28 21.09 -27.91 8.03
CA ALA A 28 20.32 -29.13 8.30
C ALA A 28 20.05 -29.98 7.05
N GLY A 29 20.48 -29.55 5.86
CA GLY A 29 20.41 -30.29 4.61
C GLY A 29 19.37 -29.81 3.60
N LEU A 30 18.65 -28.72 3.88
CA LEU A 30 17.72 -28.11 2.95
C LEU A 30 18.27 -26.76 2.48
N GLU A 31 18.92 -26.74 1.34
CA GLU A 31 19.56 -25.56 0.78
C GLU A 31 18.52 -24.46 0.49
N VAL A 32 18.80 -23.25 0.97
CA VAL A 32 18.01 -22.06 0.68
C VAL A 32 18.70 -21.26 -0.43
N ASP A 33 18.07 -21.19 -1.59
CA ASP A 33 18.61 -20.51 -2.76
C ASP A 33 18.62 -18.98 -2.62
N SER A 34 17.55 -18.44 -2.06
CA SER A 34 17.40 -16.98 -1.91
C SER A 34 16.43 -16.58 -0.82
N ILE A 35 16.64 -15.39 -0.28
CA ILE A 35 15.71 -14.71 0.61
C ILE A 35 15.32 -13.39 -0.05
N SER A 36 14.04 -13.11 -0.11
CA SER A 36 13.53 -11.85 -0.63
C SER A 36 12.42 -11.28 0.26
N PRO A 37 12.35 -9.97 0.45
CA PRO A 37 11.25 -9.35 1.17
C PRO A 37 9.94 -9.55 0.39
N VAL A 38 8.84 -9.75 1.11
CA VAL A 38 7.50 -9.91 0.51
C VAL A 38 7.00 -8.61 -0.11
N ALA A 39 7.40 -7.48 0.46
CA ALA A 39 7.04 -6.15 -0.01
C ALA A 39 8.29 -5.27 -0.12
N ASP A 40 8.27 -4.39 -1.11
CA ASP A 40 9.27 -3.33 -1.20
C ASP A 40 9.17 -2.37 0.00
N ASN A 41 10.28 -1.69 0.29
CA ASN A 41 10.27 -0.63 1.28
C ASN A 41 9.43 0.54 0.77
N PHE A 42 8.26 0.74 1.38
CA PHE A 42 7.44 1.90 1.12
C PHE A 42 7.85 3.04 2.07
N ASP A 43 8.26 4.15 1.50
CA ASP A 43 8.51 5.37 2.27
C ASP A 43 7.31 6.32 2.10
N LYS A 44 6.87 6.94 3.21
CA LYS A 44 5.78 7.93 3.23
C LYS A 44 4.45 7.43 2.63
N VAL A 45 4.16 6.16 2.82
CA VAL A 45 2.84 5.59 2.53
C VAL A 45 2.10 5.39 3.85
N VAL A 46 0.91 5.94 3.95
CA VAL A 46 0.09 5.92 5.17
C VAL A 46 -1.32 5.42 4.87
N VAL A 47 -2.00 4.94 5.88
CA VAL A 47 -3.43 4.61 5.77
C VAL A 47 -4.23 5.88 6.07
N GLY A 48 -5.07 6.28 5.12
CA GLY A 48 -6.00 7.39 5.29
C GLY A 48 -7.46 6.92 5.28
N LYS A 49 -8.33 7.73 5.87
CA LYS A 49 -9.77 7.53 5.83
C LYS A 49 -10.41 8.59 4.94
N VAL A 50 -11.21 8.15 3.98
CA VAL A 50 -11.99 9.04 3.11
C VAL A 50 -13.12 9.65 3.93
N LEU A 51 -13.08 10.97 4.13
CA LEU A 51 -14.10 11.74 4.85
C LEU A 51 -15.23 12.17 3.93
N GLU A 52 -14.89 12.53 2.70
CA GLU A 52 -15.83 13.04 1.71
C GLU A 52 -15.42 12.53 0.31
N CYS A 53 -16.39 12.15 -0.48
CA CYS A 53 -16.18 11.68 -1.85
C CYS A 53 -17.26 12.29 -2.75
N VAL A 54 -16.86 13.21 -3.61
CA VAL A 54 -17.77 13.91 -4.55
C VAL A 54 -17.30 13.67 -5.98
N PRO A 55 -18.22 13.62 -6.96
CA PRO A 55 -17.85 13.52 -8.36
C PRO A 55 -16.99 14.72 -8.80
N HIS A 56 -16.04 14.48 -9.69
CA HIS A 56 -15.21 15.54 -10.26
C HIS A 56 -16.02 16.37 -11.27
N PRO A 57 -16.00 17.72 -11.22
CA PRO A 57 -16.84 18.56 -12.08
C PRO A 57 -16.57 18.38 -13.58
N ASP A 58 -15.34 18.05 -13.95
CA ASP A 58 -14.90 17.93 -15.34
C ASP A 58 -14.59 16.48 -15.76
N SER A 59 -15.10 15.49 -15.04
CA SER A 59 -14.83 14.08 -15.35
C SER A 59 -15.88 13.13 -14.80
N ASP A 60 -16.41 12.28 -15.66
CA ASP A 60 -17.41 11.26 -15.30
C ASP A 60 -16.80 10.06 -14.56
N HIS A 61 -15.47 9.95 -14.55
CA HIS A 61 -14.76 8.78 -13.99
C HIS A 61 -13.89 9.10 -12.80
N MET A 62 -13.82 10.36 -12.37
CA MET A 62 -13.00 10.79 -11.27
C MET A 62 -13.85 11.30 -10.10
N HIS A 63 -13.31 11.17 -8.91
CA HIS A 63 -13.88 11.71 -7.69
C HIS A 63 -12.87 12.63 -7.01
N VAL A 64 -13.34 13.71 -6.45
CA VAL A 64 -12.57 14.56 -5.54
C VAL A 64 -12.85 14.08 -4.13
N THR A 65 -11.82 13.69 -3.41
CA THR A 65 -11.93 13.14 -2.06
C THR A 65 -11.20 13.99 -1.06
N LYS A 66 -11.72 14.06 0.15
CA LYS A 66 -10.99 14.55 1.32
C LYS A 66 -10.62 13.36 2.17
N VAL A 67 -9.33 13.19 2.41
CA VAL A 67 -8.77 12.05 3.13
C VAL A 67 -8.02 12.52 4.35
N ASP A 68 -8.41 12.00 5.49
CA ASP A 68 -7.70 12.17 6.75
C ASP A 68 -6.60 11.10 6.85
N VAL A 69 -5.37 11.54 6.96
CA VAL A 69 -4.18 10.67 7.10
C VAL A 69 -3.69 10.55 8.53
N GLY A 70 -4.47 11.03 9.48
CA GLY A 70 -4.12 11.10 10.88
C GLY A 70 -3.48 12.44 11.28
N ASN A 71 -3.28 12.64 12.58
CA ASN A 71 -2.73 13.87 13.16
C ASN A 71 -3.52 15.15 12.79
N GLY A 72 -4.80 15.04 12.45
CA GLY A 72 -5.64 16.18 12.04
C GLY A 72 -5.31 16.75 10.65
N GLN A 73 -4.54 16.03 9.84
CA GLN A 73 -4.21 16.44 8.47
C GLN A 73 -5.19 15.86 7.48
N VAL A 74 -5.90 16.74 6.78
CA VAL A 74 -6.84 16.39 5.72
C VAL A 74 -6.30 16.88 4.38
N PHE A 75 -6.22 15.95 3.42
CA PHE A 75 -5.73 16.25 2.07
C PHE A 75 -6.82 16.04 1.03
N GLN A 76 -6.84 16.94 0.04
CA GLN A 76 -7.66 16.77 -1.14
C GLN A 76 -6.92 15.89 -2.16
N ILE A 77 -7.61 14.85 -2.63
CA ILE A 77 -7.04 13.87 -3.56
C ILE A 77 -8.05 13.61 -4.67
N VAL A 78 -7.57 13.60 -5.90
CA VAL A 78 -8.37 13.18 -7.05
C VAL A 78 -8.17 11.69 -7.28
N CYS A 79 -9.24 10.92 -7.20
CA CYS A 79 -9.25 9.47 -7.31
C CYS A 79 -10.07 9.03 -8.51
N GLY A 80 -9.52 8.14 -9.34
CA GLY A 80 -10.20 7.53 -10.48
C GLY A 80 -10.75 6.12 -10.20
N ALA A 81 -10.81 5.70 -8.93
CA ALA A 81 -11.33 4.39 -8.57
C ALA A 81 -12.86 4.40 -8.47
N HIS A 82 -13.52 3.48 -9.15
CA HIS A 82 -14.99 3.36 -9.15
C HIS A 82 -15.58 2.99 -7.79
N ASN A 83 -14.79 2.37 -6.93
CA ASN A 83 -15.21 1.93 -5.59
C ASN A 83 -14.92 2.97 -4.50
N CYS A 84 -14.49 4.17 -4.88
CA CYS A 84 -14.24 5.25 -3.93
C CYS A 84 -15.55 5.69 -3.28
N ARG A 85 -15.58 5.71 -1.95
CA ARG A 85 -16.74 6.13 -1.16
C ARG A 85 -16.31 6.69 0.18
N GLU A 86 -17.18 7.46 0.79
CA GLU A 86 -16.99 7.96 2.14
C GLU A 86 -16.85 6.82 3.16
N GLY A 87 -15.97 7.01 4.14
CA GLY A 87 -15.67 6.02 5.18
C GLY A 87 -14.66 4.95 4.79
N LEU A 88 -14.26 4.88 3.51
CA LEU A 88 -13.28 3.89 3.05
C LEU A 88 -11.89 4.20 3.62
N LYS A 89 -11.17 3.16 4.06
CA LYS A 89 -9.75 3.24 4.40
C LYS A 89 -8.94 2.92 3.15
N VAL A 90 -7.96 3.77 2.85
CA VAL A 90 -7.17 3.72 1.61
C VAL A 90 -5.69 3.92 1.91
N CYS A 91 -4.84 3.32 1.08
CA CYS A 91 -3.41 3.62 1.13
C CYS A 91 -3.14 4.94 0.42
N CYS A 92 -2.53 5.87 1.12
CA CYS A 92 -2.19 7.21 0.62
C CYS A 92 -0.68 7.36 0.52
N SER A 93 -0.18 7.65 -0.67
CA SER A 93 1.23 7.99 -0.86
C SER A 93 1.41 9.49 -0.75
N LEU A 94 2.10 9.93 0.29
CA LEU A 94 2.40 11.34 0.55
C LEU A 94 3.32 11.92 -0.52
N ILE A 95 3.35 13.26 -0.65
CA ILE A 95 4.32 13.93 -1.52
C ILE A 95 5.74 13.55 -1.11
N GLY A 96 6.56 13.16 -2.09
CA GLY A 96 7.91 12.67 -1.88
C GLY A 96 7.99 11.19 -1.48
N ALA A 97 6.87 10.46 -1.50
CA ALA A 97 6.88 9.01 -1.35
C ALA A 97 7.56 8.35 -2.56
N HIS A 98 8.33 7.30 -2.28
CA HIS A 98 8.86 6.43 -3.31
C HIS A 98 8.04 5.15 -3.35
N VAL A 99 7.35 4.91 -4.46
CA VAL A 99 6.54 3.71 -4.69
C VAL A 99 6.89 3.15 -6.06
N ASN A 100 7.35 1.91 -6.10
CA ASN A 100 7.73 1.22 -7.35
C ASN A 100 8.68 2.03 -8.26
N GLY A 101 9.66 2.70 -7.67
CA GLY A 101 10.63 3.52 -8.42
C GLY A 101 10.10 4.89 -8.89
N ILE A 102 8.87 5.24 -8.54
CA ILE A 102 8.24 6.52 -8.88
C ILE A 102 8.18 7.40 -7.64
N THR A 103 8.65 8.64 -7.77
CA THR A 103 8.50 9.67 -6.72
C THR A 103 7.18 10.40 -6.90
N ILE A 104 6.36 10.40 -5.88
CA ILE A 104 5.08 11.10 -5.87
C ILE A 104 5.30 12.59 -5.74
N LYS A 105 4.78 13.36 -6.71
CA LYS A 105 4.82 14.83 -6.73
C LYS A 105 3.40 15.38 -6.68
N LYS A 106 3.27 16.60 -6.19
CA LYS A 106 2.02 17.35 -6.26
C LYS A 106 1.59 17.47 -7.73
N ALA A 107 0.40 17.05 -8.06
CA ALA A 107 -0.13 17.07 -9.40
C ALA A 107 -1.46 17.85 -9.47
N LYS A 108 -1.71 18.48 -10.59
CA LYS A 108 -2.98 19.12 -10.91
C LYS A 108 -3.67 18.28 -11.97
N LEU A 109 -4.81 17.70 -11.64
CA LEU A 109 -5.59 16.85 -12.53
C LEU A 109 -6.87 17.58 -12.93
N ARG A 110 -6.99 17.92 -14.22
CA ARG A 110 -8.14 18.64 -14.79
C ARG A 110 -8.60 19.84 -13.96
N GLY A 111 -7.63 20.69 -13.57
CA GLY A 111 -7.93 21.92 -12.82
C GLY A 111 -8.02 21.77 -11.30
N VAL A 112 -8.15 20.55 -10.78
CA VAL A 112 -8.21 20.27 -9.35
C VAL A 112 -6.84 19.82 -8.84
N GLU A 113 -6.37 20.44 -7.76
CA GLU A 113 -5.09 20.05 -7.13
C GLU A 113 -5.25 18.73 -6.36
N SER A 114 -4.37 17.79 -6.65
CA SER A 114 -4.21 16.55 -5.89
C SER A 114 -2.91 16.59 -5.11
N ASN A 115 -3.01 16.56 -3.80
CA ASN A 115 -1.86 16.62 -2.90
C ASN A 115 -1.20 15.26 -2.65
N MET A 116 -1.79 14.19 -3.18
CA MET A 116 -1.36 12.81 -3.00
C MET A 116 -1.85 11.97 -4.15
N THR A 117 -1.32 10.75 -4.25
CA THR A 117 -1.86 9.72 -5.16
C THR A 117 -2.47 8.60 -4.32
N LEU A 118 -3.72 8.28 -4.61
CA LEU A 118 -4.34 7.03 -4.17
C LEU A 118 -3.98 5.94 -5.17
N ASP A 119 -3.50 4.82 -4.69
CA ASP A 119 -3.20 3.71 -5.57
C ASP A 119 -4.51 3.13 -6.14
N ARG A 120 -4.63 3.17 -7.47
CA ARG A 120 -5.77 2.57 -8.19
C ARG A 120 -5.91 1.08 -7.94
N LYS A 121 -4.80 0.38 -7.66
CA LYS A 121 -4.80 -1.07 -7.40
C LYS A 121 -5.23 -1.40 -5.98
N SER A 122 -4.89 -0.57 -4.99
CA SER A 122 -5.33 -0.81 -3.61
C SER A 122 -6.85 -0.65 -3.44
N GLY A 123 -7.48 0.21 -4.24
CA GLY A 123 -8.94 0.33 -4.28
C GLY A 123 -9.64 -0.89 -4.91
N SER A 124 -8.98 -1.61 -5.79
CA SER A 124 -9.51 -2.82 -6.45
C SER A 124 -8.96 -4.13 -5.88
N ALA A 125 -7.80 -4.07 -5.23
CA ALA A 125 -7.11 -5.23 -4.64
C ALA A 125 -7.34 -5.37 -3.12
N GLY A 126 -8.21 -4.57 -2.55
CA GLY A 126 -8.50 -4.56 -1.11
C GLY A 126 -9.27 -5.78 -0.58
N MET A 127 -9.35 -6.85 -1.36
CA MET A 127 -9.69 -8.18 -0.86
C MET A 127 -8.63 -9.15 -1.37
N PRO A 128 -7.86 -9.80 -0.48
CA PRO A 128 -7.20 -11.02 -0.86
C PRO A 128 -8.30 -11.95 -1.38
N ARG A 129 -8.19 -12.38 -2.62
CA ARG A 129 -9.05 -13.46 -3.12
C ARG A 129 -8.81 -14.62 -2.17
N PRO A 130 -9.85 -15.20 -1.58
CA PRO A 130 -9.68 -16.44 -0.85
C PRO A 130 -9.10 -17.46 -1.85
N ILE A 131 -8.00 -18.00 -1.48
CA ILE A 131 -7.38 -19.12 -2.19
C ILE A 131 -8.31 -20.31 -2.03
#